data_555761a4b860f026842c8272f1ce024e
#
_entry.id   555761a4b860f026842c8272f1ce024e
#
_cell.length_a   1.000
_cell.length_b   1.000
_cell.length_c   1.000
_cell.angle_alpha   90.00
_cell.angle_beta   90.00
_cell.angle_gamma   90.00
#
_symmetry.space_group_name_H-M   'P 1'
#
loop_
_entity.id
_entity.type
_entity.pdbx_description
1 polymer ?
#
loop_
_entity_poly.entity_id
_entity_poly.type
_entity_poly.pdbx_seq_one_letter_code
_entity_poly.pdbx_strand_id
1 'polypeptide(L)'
;MPKPDLSPIDIRTPGLVDALGDVRHLHLWELLRRQRVPITAQALSKAARLPHHATQRALELFERVGLARSQRAKTRHPIVRWAATRQSIVVRVIARDAVDAKLLAQLDSILGPEQRRRLEAAIKPKAERVPGEQDFNGMHAAHLSAEDLAELWDLLMEIERFFHRCNNKFRNSAPETNHDCNYYFGVQLAPLRKGVLPLPTFGLISGPALDIFADKLSTEASKLLTPRELHVARSLAKGVTTAEVAKGEELSPHTVVEYTRRIYRKLGVKSRAQLAARLARA
;
A
#
# COMPACT_ATOMS: atom_id res chain seq x y z
N MET A 1 6.17 11.83 -23.59
CA MET A 1 5.59 12.62 -22.47
C MET A 1 6.71 13.03 -21.51
N PRO A 2 6.74 14.25 -20.97
CA PRO A 2 7.73 14.61 -19.97
C PRO A 2 7.58 13.69 -18.75
N LYS A 3 8.72 13.35 -18.14
CA LYS A 3 8.78 12.57 -16.90
C LYS A 3 7.88 13.23 -15.85
N PRO A 4 7.04 12.48 -15.13
CA PRO A 4 6.20 13.06 -14.08
C PRO A 4 7.09 13.70 -13.02
N ASP A 5 6.75 14.92 -12.64
CA ASP A 5 7.43 15.62 -11.55
C ASP A 5 7.00 15.00 -10.22
N LEU A 6 7.93 14.34 -9.55
CA LEU A 6 7.77 13.72 -8.23
C LEU A 6 8.37 14.59 -7.11
N SER A 7 8.86 15.80 -7.42
CA SER A 7 9.42 16.66 -6.40
C SER A 7 8.37 17.04 -5.35
N PRO A 8 8.70 16.98 -4.05
CA PRO A 8 7.75 17.37 -3.01
C PRO A 8 7.37 18.87 -3.13
N ILE A 9 6.10 19.16 -2.87
CA ILE A 9 5.62 20.54 -2.72
C ILE A 9 5.80 20.94 -1.25
N ASP A 10 6.36 22.09 -0.99
CA ASP A 10 6.51 22.62 0.38
C ASP A 10 5.12 22.93 0.96
N ILE A 11 4.83 22.47 2.18
CA ILE A 11 3.54 22.72 2.84
C ILE A 11 3.23 24.21 2.98
N ARG A 12 4.27 25.05 3.01
CA ARG A 12 4.15 26.53 3.10
C ARG A 12 3.84 27.21 1.76
N THR A 13 3.75 26.42 0.66
CA THR A 13 3.38 27.01 -0.64
C THR A 13 2.05 27.73 -0.52
N PRO A 14 1.98 29.02 -0.82
CA PRO A 14 0.75 29.82 -0.66
C PRO A 14 -0.43 29.21 -1.42
N GLY A 15 -1.52 28.96 -0.71
CA GLY A 15 -2.72 28.33 -1.25
C GLY A 15 -2.70 26.80 -1.32
N LEU A 16 -1.61 26.14 -0.91
CA LEU A 16 -1.57 24.67 -0.92
C LEU A 16 -2.58 24.05 0.04
N VAL A 17 -2.69 24.59 1.24
CA VAL A 17 -3.68 24.12 2.24
C VAL A 17 -5.10 24.30 1.72
N ASP A 18 -5.40 25.41 1.04
CA ASP A 18 -6.70 25.64 0.42
C ASP A 18 -6.97 24.71 -0.75
N ALA A 19 -5.93 24.38 -1.52
CA ALA A 19 -6.03 23.45 -2.64
C ALA A 19 -6.31 22.02 -2.17
N LEU A 20 -5.68 21.59 -1.10
CA LEU A 20 -5.76 20.23 -0.57
C LEU A 20 -6.82 20.06 0.51
N GLY A 21 -7.21 21.14 1.20
CA GLY A 21 -8.16 21.13 2.31
C GLY A 21 -9.63 20.97 1.90
N ASP A 22 -9.94 20.79 0.62
CA ASP A 22 -11.29 20.46 0.14
C ASP A 22 -11.26 19.13 -0.63
N VAL A 23 -11.99 18.15 -0.12
CA VAL A 23 -12.09 16.84 -0.73
C VAL A 23 -12.62 16.88 -2.17
N ARG A 24 -13.47 17.89 -2.50
CA ARG A 24 -13.94 18.10 -3.87
C ARG A 24 -12.79 18.52 -4.79
N HIS A 25 -11.83 19.29 -4.28
CA HIS A 25 -10.62 19.65 -5.02
C HIS A 25 -9.76 18.41 -5.28
N LEU A 26 -9.56 17.54 -4.28
CA LEU A 26 -8.82 16.30 -4.46
C LEU A 26 -9.49 15.39 -5.50
N HIS A 27 -10.80 15.25 -5.45
CA HIS A 27 -11.55 14.50 -6.46
C HIS A 27 -11.40 15.11 -7.85
N LEU A 28 -11.50 16.42 -7.97
CA LEU A 28 -11.32 17.13 -9.23
C LEU A 28 -9.91 16.94 -9.79
N TRP A 29 -8.89 17.05 -8.93
CA TRP A 29 -7.51 16.81 -9.33
C TRP A 29 -7.28 15.35 -9.75
N GLU A 30 -7.88 14.40 -9.06
CA GLU A 30 -7.83 12.97 -9.43
C GLU A 30 -8.41 12.73 -10.82
N LEU A 31 -9.56 13.33 -11.13
CA LEU A 31 -10.14 13.27 -12.47
C LEU A 31 -9.24 13.95 -13.53
N LEU A 32 -8.64 15.09 -13.18
CA LEU A 32 -7.73 15.80 -14.07
C LEU A 32 -6.47 14.97 -14.40
N ARG A 33 -5.83 14.38 -13.36
CA ARG A 33 -4.60 13.60 -13.58
C ARG A 33 -4.81 12.32 -14.39
N ARG A 34 -6.02 11.78 -14.39
CA ARG A 34 -6.39 10.62 -15.20
C ARG A 34 -6.55 10.97 -16.69
N GLN A 35 -6.68 12.24 -17.03
CA GLN A 35 -6.81 12.65 -18.43
C GLN A 35 -5.49 12.45 -19.19
N ARG A 36 -5.56 11.79 -20.34
CA ARG A 36 -4.39 11.60 -21.24
C ARG A 36 -4.08 12.84 -22.06
N VAL A 37 -5.13 13.61 -22.35
CA VAL A 37 -5.05 14.85 -23.12
C VAL A 37 -5.60 16.01 -22.30
N PRO A 38 -5.11 17.23 -22.53
CA PRO A 38 -5.62 18.40 -21.82
C PRO A 38 -7.13 18.57 -22.04
N ILE A 39 -7.87 18.76 -20.94
CA ILE A 39 -9.33 18.85 -20.87
C ILE A 39 -9.80 20.28 -20.59
N THR A 40 -10.98 20.68 -21.06
CA THR A 40 -11.58 21.97 -20.71
C THR A 40 -12.19 21.94 -19.30
N ALA A 41 -12.25 23.12 -18.65
CA ALA A 41 -12.92 23.23 -17.35
C ALA A 41 -14.40 22.80 -17.40
N GLN A 42 -15.08 23.06 -18.52
CA GLN A 42 -16.47 22.63 -18.72
C GLN A 42 -16.61 21.09 -18.78
N ALA A 43 -15.74 20.40 -19.51
CA ALA A 43 -15.78 18.94 -19.59
C ALA A 43 -15.43 18.32 -18.22
N LEU A 44 -14.43 18.88 -17.53
CA LEU A 44 -14.04 18.42 -16.19
C LEU A 44 -15.14 18.69 -15.14
N SER A 45 -15.85 19.82 -15.21
CA SER A 45 -16.97 20.12 -14.33
C SER A 45 -18.12 19.13 -14.45
N LYS A 46 -18.43 18.71 -15.69
CA LYS A 46 -19.41 17.64 -15.94
C LYS A 46 -18.97 16.31 -15.35
N ALA A 47 -17.72 15.92 -15.57
CA ALA A 47 -17.17 14.67 -15.04
C ALA A 47 -17.15 14.66 -13.48
N ALA A 48 -16.82 15.80 -12.87
CA ALA A 48 -16.76 15.95 -11.41
C ALA A 48 -18.14 16.19 -10.78
N ARG A 49 -19.17 16.46 -11.58
CA ARG A 49 -20.50 16.91 -11.11
C ARG A 49 -20.42 18.15 -10.22
N LEU A 50 -19.56 19.10 -10.58
CA LEU A 50 -19.34 20.34 -9.85
C LEU A 50 -19.77 21.54 -10.72
N PRO A 51 -20.17 22.67 -10.13
CA PRO A 51 -20.44 23.89 -10.87
C PRO A 51 -19.21 24.36 -11.64
N HIS A 52 -19.42 24.86 -12.88
CA HIS A 52 -18.31 25.30 -13.74
C HIS A 52 -17.41 26.34 -13.08
N HIS A 53 -18.01 27.35 -12.42
CA HIS A 53 -17.25 28.40 -11.73
C HIS A 53 -16.39 27.86 -10.58
N ALA A 54 -16.89 26.85 -9.84
CA ALA A 54 -16.13 26.22 -8.77
C ALA A 54 -14.95 25.40 -9.33
N THR A 55 -15.20 24.66 -10.42
CA THR A 55 -14.15 23.91 -11.15
C THR A 55 -13.06 24.85 -11.67
N GLN A 56 -13.45 25.97 -12.27
CA GLN A 56 -12.51 26.98 -12.78
C GLN A 56 -11.62 27.54 -11.66
N ARG A 57 -12.21 27.94 -10.52
CA ARG A 57 -11.45 28.44 -9.37
C ARG A 57 -10.47 27.39 -8.82
N ALA A 58 -10.92 26.14 -8.73
CA ALA A 58 -10.04 25.05 -8.26
C ALA A 58 -8.88 24.82 -9.22
N LEU A 59 -9.10 24.85 -10.53
CA LEU A 59 -8.04 24.71 -11.55
C LEU A 59 -7.03 25.84 -11.49
N GLU A 60 -7.46 27.08 -11.30
CA GLU A 60 -6.59 28.24 -11.10
C GLU A 60 -5.78 28.13 -9.80
N LEU A 61 -6.39 27.59 -8.75
CA LEU A 61 -5.69 27.32 -7.50
C LEU A 61 -4.65 26.20 -7.70
N PHE A 62 -4.99 25.13 -8.41
CA PHE A 62 -4.04 24.06 -8.74
C PHE A 62 -2.87 24.56 -9.59
N GLU A 63 -3.09 25.49 -10.51
CA GLU A 63 -2.02 26.08 -11.29
C GLU A 63 -1.06 26.89 -10.41
N ARG A 64 -1.59 27.70 -9.49
CA ARG A 64 -0.78 28.47 -8.54
C ARG A 64 0.11 27.58 -7.66
N VAL A 65 -0.37 26.42 -7.23
CA VAL A 65 0.38 25.51 -6.37
C VAL A 65 1.15 24.45 -7.15
N GLY A 66 1.20 24.53 -8.48
CA GLY A 66 1.97 23.62 -9.32
C GLY A 66 1.37 22.20 -9.49
N LEU A 67 0.08 22.03 -9.27
CA LEU A 67 -0.65 20.76 -9.47
C LEU A 67 -1.27 20.63 -10.86
N ALA A 68 -1.51 21.74 -11.54
CA ALA A 68 -2.04 21.78 -12.89
C ALA A 68 -1.32 22.84 -13.73
N ARG A 69 -1.53 22.77 -15.04
CA ARG A 69 -1.12 23.83 -15.97
C ARG A 69 -2.24 24.08 -16.99
N SER A 70 -2.43 25.34 -17.35
CA SER A 70 -3.28 25.73 -18.44
C SER A 70 -2.53 25.73 -19.77
N GLN A 71 -3.24 25.43 -20.83
CA GLN A 71 -2.75 25.52 -22.22
C GLN A 71 -3.79 26.28 -23.04
N ARG A 72 -3.37 27.31 -23.74
CA ARG A 72 -4.23 28.09 -24.63
C ARG A 72 -3.91 27.71 -26.07
N ALA A 73 -4.95 27.36 -26.85
CA ALA A 73 -4.78 27.17 -28.27
C ALA A 73 -4.48 28.52 -28.97
N LYS A 74 -3.54 28.52 -29.92
CA LYS A 74 -3.25 29.70 -30.75
C LYS A 74 -4.33 29.88 -31.81
N THR A 75 -5.56 30.16 -31.41
CA THR A 75 -6.71 30.37 -32.30
C THR A 75 -7.37 31.71 -32.00
N ARG A 76 -8.23 32.21 -32.95
CA ARG A 76 -8.96 33.48 -32.78
C ARG A 76 -9.84 33.50 -31.50
N HIS A 77 -10.30 32.32 -31.06
CA HIS A 77 -11.02 32.13 -29.78
C HIS A 77 -10.30 31.04 -28.97
N PRO A 78 -9.34 31.40 -28.11
CA PRO A 78 -8.51 30.47 -27.44
C PRO A 78 -9.29 29.69 -26.38
N ILE A 79 -9.47 28.40 -26.60
CA ILE A 79 -10.02 27.49 -25.61
C ILE A 79 -8.90 27.13 -24.63
N VAL A 80 -9.12 27.40 -23.34
CA VAL A 80 -8.23 27.00 -22.28
C VAL A 80 -8.44 25.53 -21.95
N ARG A 81 -7.37 24.74 -22.00
CA ARG A 81 -7.34 23.34 -21.63
C ARG A 81 -6.38 23.15 -20.45
N TRP A 82 -6.69 22.20 -19.59
CA TRP A 82 -5.98 21.94 -18.37
C TRP A 82 -5.38 20.54 -18.39
N ALA A 83 -4.18 20.41 -17.81
CA ALA A 83 -3.51 19.13 -17.62
C ALA A 83 -2.88 19.10 -16.24
N ALA A 84 -2.89 17.96 -15.59
CA ALA A 84 -2.13 17.76 -14.37
C ALA A 84 -0.63 17.78 -14.66
N THR A 85 0.14 18.40 -13.79
CA THR A 85 1.60 18.48 -13.88
C THR A 85 2.28 17.31 -13.18
N ARG A 86 1.56 16.64 -12.25
CA ARG A 86 2.07 15.61 -11.36
C ARG A 86 1.21 14.35 -11.42
N GLN A 87 1.78 13.21 -11.01
CA GLN A 87 1.07 11.94 -10.90
C GLN A 87 0.54 11.68 -9.49
N SER A 88 1.24 12.19 -8.50
CA SER A 88 0.92 12.11 -7.08
C SER A 88 1.18 13.45 -6.42
N ILE A 89 0.51 13.69 -5.31
CA ILE A 89 0.73 14.84 -4.46
C ILE A 89 1.62 14.39 -3.31
N VAL A 90 2.85 14.85 -3.30
CA VAL A 90 3.80 14.64 -2.20
C VAL A 90 4.06 15.98 -1.55
N VAL A 91 3.77 16.11 -0.27
CA VAL A 91 3.95 17.34 0.50
C VAL A 91 5.14 17.18 1.43
N ARG A 92 6.09 18.11 1.35
CA ARG A 92 7.22 18.17 2.28
C ARG A 92 6.82 18.95 3.53
N VAL A 93 7.02 18.32 4.68
CA VAL A 93 6.75 18.88 6.00
C VAL A 93 8.00 18.74 6.86
N ILE A 94 8.37 19.77 7.58
CA ILE A 94 9.44 19.72 8.58
C ILE A 94 8.80 19.44 9.95
N ALA A 95 8.81 18.21 10.39
CA ALA A 95 8.06 17.73 11.56
C ALA A 95 8.34 18.49 12.88
N ARG A 96 9.53 19.10 13.02
CA ARG A 96 9.91 19.88 14.22
C ARG A 96 9.58 21.38 14.10
N ASP A 97 9.11 21.82 12.94
CA ASP A 97 8.74 23.21 12.72
C ASP A 97 7.29 23.45 13.17
N ALA A 98 7.07 24.42 14.03
CA ALA A 98 5.75 24.70 14.60
C ALA A 98 4.74 25.18 13.55
N VAL A 99 5.18 25.88 12.51
CA VAL A 99 4.33 26.37 11.42
C VAL A 99 3.88 25.20 10.55
N ASP A 100 4.82 24.35 10.15
CA ASP A 100 4.52 23.16 9.35
C ASP A 100 3.61 22.19 10.11
N ALA A 101 3.85 21.97 11.40
CA ALA A 101 3.01 21.13 12.25
C ALA A 101 1.56 21.67 12.34
N LYS A 102 1.38 22.99 12.43
CA LYS A 102 0.07 23.63 12.43
C LYS A 102 -0.64 23.45 11.10
N LEU A 103 0.02 23.68 9.98
CA LEU A 103 -0.54 23.50 8.63
C LEU A 103 -0.90 22.03 8.37
N LEU A 104 -0.05 21.10 8.79
CA LEU A 104 -0.32 19.67 8.68
C LEU A 104 -1.55 19.28 9.52
N ALA A 105 -1.64 19.73 10.77
CA ALA A 105 -2.79 19.47 11.63
C ALA A 105 -4.08 20.04 11.04
N GLN A 106 -4.02 21.20 10.41
CA GLN A 106 -5.15 21.80 9.71
C GLN A 106 -5.61 20.91 8.53
N LEU A 107 -4.69 20.44 7.70
CA LEU A 107 -5.02 19.53 6.60
C LEU A 107 -5.61 18.21 7.12
N ASP A 108 -4.98 17.61 8.13
CA ASP A 108 -5.42 16.32 8.68
C ASP A 108 -6.81 16.42 9.32
N SER A 109 -7.11 17.51 10.01
CA SER A 109 -8.44 17.73 10.60
C SER A 109 -9.56 17.81 9.56
N ILE A 110 -9.27 18.26 8.36
CA ILE A 110 -10.23 18.36 7.25
C ILE A 110 -10.30 17.07 6.46
N LEU A 111 -9.15 16.53 6.08
CA LEU A 111 -9.05 15.39 5.16
C LEU A 111 -9.24 14.04 5.86
N GLY A 112 -8.71 13.88 7.05
CA GLY A 112 -8.67 12.59 7.73
C GLY A 112 -10.05 11.96 7.94
N PRO A 113 -11.03 12.67 8.56
CA PRO A 113 -12.37 12.15 8.76
C PRO A 113 -13.10 11.83 7.45
N GLU A 114 -12.99 12.70 6.45
CA GLU A 114 -13.69 12.53 5.18
C GLU A 114 -13.09 11.42 4.33
N GLN A 115 -11.76 11.30 4.30
CA GLN A 115 -11.10 10.17 3.66
C GLN A 115 -11.52 8.84 4.29
N ARG A 116 -11.54 8.77 5.63
CA ARG A 116 -11.97 7.56 6.34
C ARG A 116 -13.40 7.19 5.99
N ARG A 117 -14.31 8.14 6.06
CA ARG A 117 -15.73 7.94 5.72
C ARG A 117 -15.93 7.45 4.27
N ARG A 118 -15.22 8.05 3.31
CA ARG A 118 -15.29 7.63 1.90
C ARG A 118 -14.68 6.27 1.68
N LEU A 119 -13.60 5.98 2.37
CA LEU A 119 -12.95 4.68 2.30
C LEU A 119 -13.86 3.58 2.86
N GLU A 120 -14.43 3.78 4.05
CA GLU A 120 -15.38 2.83 4.65
C GLU A 120 -16.57 2.55 3.73
N ALA A 121 -17.08 3.59 3.06
CA ALA A 121 -18.16 3.44 2.08
C ALA A 121 -17.72 2.75 0.78
N ALA A 122 -16.43 2.78 0.43
CA ALA A 122 -15.89 2.18 -0.79
C ALA A 122 -15.41 0.74 -0.59
N ILE A 123 -15.14 0.33 0.66
CA ILE A 123 -14.72 -1.04 0.95
C ILE A 123 -15.87 -2.01 0.67
N LYS A 124 -15.60 -2.98 -0.18
CA LYS A 124 -16.55 -4.02 -0.56
C LYS A 124 -16.89 -4.91 0.65
N PRO A 125 -18.17 -5.06 1.01
CA PRO A 125 -18.57 -5.96 2.08
C PRO A 125 -18.08 -7.40 1.86
N LYS A 126 -17.77 -8.13 2.93
CA LYS A 126 -17.27 -9.51 2.80
C LYS A 126 -18.20 -10.41 2.02
N ALA A 127 -19.51 -10.22 2.17
CA ALA A 127 -20.54 -11.00 1.46
C ALA A 127 -20.55 -10.80 -0.07
N GLU A 128 -19.95 -9.70 -0.55
CA GLU A 128 -19.90 -9.36 -1.98
C GLU A 128 -18.55 -9.74 -2.62
N ARG A 129 -17.63 -10.31 -1.84
CA ARG A 129 -16.29 -10.67 -2.33
C ARG A 129 -16.31 -11.99 -3.06
N VAL A 130 -15.57 -12.05 -4.15
CA VAL A 130 -15.40 -13.27 -4.94
C VAL A 130 -14.13 -14.02 -4.52
N PRO A 131 -14.03 -15.35 -4.80
CA PRO A 131 -12.81 -16.10 -4.55
C PRO A 131 -11.58 -15.43 -5.19
N GLY A 132 -10.50 -15.29 -4.41
CA GLY A 132 -9.27 -14.61 -4.84
C GLY A 132 -9.15 -13.14 -4.42
N GLU A 133 -10.23 -12.49 -3.99
CA GLU A 133 -10.15 -11.18 -3.35
C GLU A 133 -9.64 -11.32 -1.91
N GLN A 134 -8.56 -10.62 -1.60
CA GLN A 134 -7.87 -10.70 -0.32
C GLN A 134 -7.98 -9.40 0.45
N ASP A 135 -8.01 -9.48 1.77
CA ASP A 135 -7.82 -8.34 2.65
C ASP A 135 -6.72 -8.61 3.67
N PHE A 136 -6.09 -7.53 4.08
CA PHE A 136 -5.11 -7.52 5.15
C PHE A 136 -5.43 -6.36 6.09
N ASN A 137 -5.50 -6.66 7.38
CA ASN A 137 -5.60 -5.66 8.42
C ASN A 137 -4.64 -6.04 9.54
N GLY A 138 -3.64 -5.20 9.76
CA GLY A 138 -2.65 -5.40 10.81
C GLY A 138 -2.37 -4.10 11.55
N MET A 139 -2.30 -4.18 12.87
CA MET A 139 -1.85 -3.10 13.74
C MET A 139 -0.71 -3.62 14.60
N HIS A 140 0.39 -2.90 14.60
CA HIS A 140 1.60 -3.28 15.32
C HIS A 140 2.04 -2.12 16.22
N ALA A 141 2.27 -2.42 17.48
CA ALA A 141 2.97 -1.54 18.39
C ALA A 141 4.33 -2.17 18.72
N ALA A 142 5.40 -1.48 18.38
CA ALA A 142 6.75 -1.99 18.57
C ALA A 142 7.66 -0.89 19.12
N HIS A 143 8.70 -1.32 19.80
CA HIS A 143 9.85 -0.47 20.10
C HIS A 143 10.82 -0.61 18.91
N LEU A 144 11.07 0.48 18.21
CA LEU A 144 11.96 0.51 17.06
C LEU A 144 13.22 1.28 17.43
N SER A 145 14.38 0.68 17.18
CA SER A 145 15.65 1.40 17.16
C SER A 145 15.75 2.34 15.94
N ALA A 146 16.79 3.14 15.89
CA ALA A 146 17.04 3.98 14.71
C ALA A 146 17.31 3.14 13.45
N GLU A 147 17.95 1.98 13.60
CA GLU A 147 18.25 1.04 12.53
C GLU A 147 16.97 0.34 12.03
N ASP A 148 16.14 -0.16 12.95
CA ASP A 148 14.84 -0.76 12.60
C ASP A 148 13.93 0.25 11.88
N LEU A 149 13.96 1.51 12.32
CA LEU A 149 13.18 2.57 11.68
C LEU A 149 13.69 2.88 10.26
N ALA A 150 15.00 2.85 10.04
CA ALA A 150 15.58 3.03 8.71
C ALA A 150 15.19 1.87 7.77
N GLU A 151 15.30 0.62 8.25
CA GLU A 151 14.89 -0.55 7.48
C GLU A 151 13.39 -0.50 7.14
N LEU A 152 12.54 -0.18 8.13
CA LEU A 152 11.09 -0.02 7.90
C LEU A 152 10.80 1.07 6.87
N TRP A 153 11.57 2.17 6.90
CA TRP A 153 11.43 3.25 5.92
C TRP A 153 11.75 2.79 4.50
N ASP A 154 12.80 2.00 4.32
CA ASP A 154 13.16 1.42 3.02
C ASP A 154 12.05 0.50 2.48
N LEU A 155 11.47 -0.34 3.34
CA LEU A 155 10.33 -1.20 2.98
C LEU A 155 9.10 -0.38 2.57
N LEU A 156 8.79 0.70 3.29
CA LEU A 156 7.69 1.60 2.93
C LEU A 156 7.93 2.27 1.58
N MET A 157 9.17 2.67 1.29
CA MET A 157 9.53 3.24 -0.01
C MET A 157 9.44 2.20 -1.15
N GLU A 158 9.69 0.94 -0.89
CA GLU A 158 9.47 -0.13 -1.87
C GLU A 158 7.97 -0.32 -2.18
N ILE A 159 7.12 -0.27 -1.16
CA ILE A 159 5.67 -0.31 -1.32
C ILE A 159 5.19 0.88 -2.18
N GLU A 160 5.66 2.09 -1.88
CA GLU A 160 5.35 3.28 -2.67
C GLU A 160 5.77 3.13 -4.14
N ARG A 161 6.98 2.63 -4.39
CA ARG A 161 7.47 2.34 -5.75
C ARG A 161 6.61 1.30 -6.45
N PHE A 162 6.12 0.28 -5.72
CA PHE A 162 5.22 -0.74 -6.26
C PHE A 162 3.91 -0.10 -6.75
N PHE A 163 3.22 0.67 -5.90
CA PHE A 163 1.96 1.33 -6.29
C PHE A 163 2.16 2.32 -7.43
N HIS A 164 3.28 3.03 -7.44
CA HIS A 164 3.63 3.92 -8.54
C HIS A 164 3.77 3.16 -9.87
N ARG A 165 4.45 2.01 -9.87
CA ARG A 165 4.55 1.14 -11.07
C ARG A 165 3.20 0.61 -11.50
N CYS A 166 2.35 0.16 -10.58
CA CYS A 166 1.00 -0.31 -10.90
C CYS A 166 0.15 0.78 -11.55
N ASN A 167 0.12 1.96 -10.96
CA ASN A 167 -0.62 3.11 -11.49
C ASN A 167 -0.13 3.50 -12.89
N ASN A 168 1.17 3.48 -13.15
CA ASN A 168 1.73 3.76 -14.47
C ASN A 168 1.37 2.67 -15.49
N LYS A 169 1.38 1.40 -15.10
CA LYS A 169 0.97 0.29 -15.96
C LYS A 169 -0.48 0.44 -16.42
N PHE A 170 -1.40 0.71 -15.50
CA PHE A 170 -2.81 0.92 -15.83
C PHE A 170 -3.01 2.13 -16.72
N ARG A 171 -2.31 3.22 -16.45
CA ARG A 171 -2.38 4.42 -17.26
C ARG A 171 -1.98 4.21 -18.73
N ASN A 172 -1.09 3.27 -18.99
CA ASN A 172 -0.57 3.02 -20.34
C ASN A 172 -1.37 1.97 -21.11
N SER A 173 -2.21 1.16 -20.46
CA SER A 173 -2.72 -0.06 -21.07
C SER A 173 -4.06 0.02 -21.78
N ALA A 174 -4.89 1.05 -21.64
CA ALA A 174 -6.07 1.22 -22.51
C ALA A 174 -6.68 2.63 -22.42
N PRO A 175 -7.09 3.23 -23.56
CA PRO A 175 -7.69 4.56 -23.59
C PRO A 175 -9.12 4.62 -23.05
N GLU A 176 -9.85 3.53 -23.05
CA GLU A 176 -11.31 3.51 -22.89
C GLU A 176 -11.80 2.86 -21.60
N THR A 177 -10.96 2.17 -20.86
CA THR A 177 -11.35 1.57 -19.60
C THR A 177 -11.29 2.61 -18.48
N ASN A 178 -12.45 2.86 -17.90
CA ASN A 178 -12.56 3.56 -16.63
C ASN A 178 -11.77 2.77 -15.60
N HIS A 179 -10.61 3.28 -15.20
CA HIS A 179 -9.72 2.56 -14.31
C HIS A 179 -10.22 2.75 -12.88
N ASP A 180 -11.23 1.98 -12.51
CA ASP A 180 -11.68 1.92 -11.14
C ASP A 180 -10.61 1.23 -10.29
N CYS A 181 -10.24 1.86 -9.20
CA CYS A 181 -9.38 1.25 -8.22
C CYS A 181 -10.12 0.06 -7.59
N ASN A 182 -9.54 -1.12 -7.64
CA ASN A 182 -10.14 -2.33 -7.08
C ASN A 182 -9.62 -2.68 -5.69
N TYR A 183 -8.52 -2.04 -5.26
CA TYR A 183 -7.95 -2.19 -3.92
C TYR A 183 -7.57 -0.84 -3.34
N TYR A 184 -7.71 -0.73 -2.03
CA TYR A 184 -7.13 0.35 -1.23
C TYR A 184 -6.04 -0.21 -0.33
N PHE A 185 -4.94 0.50 -0.26
CA PHE A 185 -3.86 0.26 0.68
C PHE A 185 -3.51 1.56 1.39
N GLY A 186 -3.45 1.53 2.72
CA GLY A 186 -3.05 2.66 3.54
C GLY A 186 -2.19 2.19 4.70
N VAL A 187 -1.12 2.94 4.98
CA VAL A 187 -0.20 2.70 6.10
C VAL A 187 -0.03 4.00 6.86
N GLN A 188 -0.02 3.89 8.18
CA GLN A 188 0.31 5.00 9.07
C GLN A 188 1.42 4.56 10.01
N LEU A 189 2.52 5.30 10.03
CA LEU A 189 3.61 5.18 10.99
C LEU A 189 3.67 6.47 11.80
N ALA A 190 3.53 6.37 13.13
CA ALA A 190 3.58 7.53 14.00
C ALA A 190 4.23 7.20 15.34
N PRO A 191 5.02 8.12 15.92
CA PRO A 191 5.57 7.94 17.25
C PRO A 191 4.45 7.98 18.32
N LEU A 192 4.55 7.08 19.27
CA LEU A 192 3.62 7.02 20.41
C LEU A 192 4.07 7.96 21.52
N ARG A 193 3.10 8.55 22.23
CA ARG A 193 3.37 9.31 23.45
C ARG A 193 3.88 8.38 24.55
N LYS A 194 4.87 8.83 25.32
CA LYS A 194 5.39 8.09 26.48
C LYS A 194 4.25 7.83 27.47
N GLY A 195 4.13 6.60 27.95
CA GLY A 195 3.12 6.19 28.93
C GLY A 195 1.74 5.87 28.35
N VAL A 196 1.54 5.97 27.04
CA VAL A 196 0.31 5.50 26.38
C VAL A 196 0.49 4.02 26.05
N LEU A 197 -0.41 3.18 26.57
CA LEU A 197 -0.47 1.77 26.19
C LEU A 197 -1.35 1.64 24.93
N PRO A 198 -0.77 1.23 23.79
CA PRO A 198 -1.57 0.93 22.61
C PRO A 198 -2.35 -0.38 22.82
N LEU A 199 -3.31 -0.62 21.94
CA LEU A 199 -3.94 -1.93 21.83
C LEU A 199 -2.88 -3.00 21.52
N PRO A 200 -3.07 -4.25 21.98
CA PRO A 200 -2.16 -5.33 21.62
C PRO A 200 -2.09 -5.49 20.10
N THR A 201 -0.91 -5.86 19.62
CA THR A 201 -0.70 -6.20 18.22
C THR A 201 -1.64 -7.32 17.82
N PHE A 202 -2.44 -7.09 16.79
CA PHE A 202 -3.24 -8.13 16.17
C PHE A 202 -3.29 -7.90 14.64
N GLY A 203 -3.46 -8.98 13.92
CA GLY A 203 -3.62 -8.95 12.46
C GLY A 203 -4.76 -9.87 12.06
N LEU A 204 -5.56 -9.43 11.12
CA LEU A 204 -6.57 -10.22 10.44
C LEU A 204 -6.12 -10.41 9.00
N ILE A 205 -5.88 -11.67 8.63
CA ILE A 205 -5.39 -12.04 7.30
C ILE A 205 -6.40 -13.02 6.70
N SER A 206 -6.91 -12.69 5.53
CA SER A 206 -7.75 -13.59 4.75
C SER A 206 -7.06 -13.99 3.44
N GLY A 207 -7.32 -15.21 3.00
CA GLY A 207 -6.78 -15.75 1.76
C GLY A 207 -5.44 -16.47 1.92
N PRO A 208 -4.72 -16.74 0.81
CA PRO A 208 -3.47 -17.51 0.80
C PRO A 208 -2.28 -16.81 1.45
N ALA A 209 -2.47 -15.63 2.05
CA ALA A 209 -1.44 -14.92 2.79
C ALA A 209 -0.85 -15.74 3.96
N LEU A 210 -1.60 -16.71 4.50
CA LEU A 210 -1.07 -17.68 5.46
C LEU A 210 0.06 -18.51 4.87
N ASP A 211 0.00 -18.82 3.58
CA ASP A 211 1.07 -19.53 2.87
C ASP A 211 2.28 -18.64 2.62
N ILE A 212 2.10 -17.34 2.43
CA ILE A 212 3.21 -16.37 2.29
C ILE A 212 4.00 -16.26 3.60
N PHE A 213 3.34 -16.26 4.75
CA PHE A 213 4.04 -16.32 6.04
C PHE A 213 4.70 -17.69 6.25
N ALA A 214 4.04 -18.77 5.87
CA ALA A 214 4.62 -20.11 5.88
C ALA A 214 5.84 -20.19 4.93
N ASP A 215 5.78 -19.59 3.76
CA ASP A 215 6.87 -19.61 2.77
C ASP A 215 8.06 -18.72 3.15
N LYS A 216 7.86 -17.56 3.77
CA LYS A 216 8.99 -16.77 4.33
C LYS A 216 9.69 -17.50 5.47
N LEU A 217 8.92 -18.17 6.33
CA LEU A 217 9.44 -19.06 7.37
C LEU A 217 10.22 -20.26 6.80
N SER A 218 9.99 -20.59 5.52
CA SER A 218 10.69 -21.69 4.83
C SER A 218 11.97 -21.26 4.11
N THR A 219 12.24 -19.95 3.96
CA THR A 219 13.34 -19.49 3.08
C THR A 219 14.72 -19.88 3.61
N GLU A 220 14.97 -19.87 4.92
CA GLU A 220 16.21 -20.40 5.49
C GLU A 220 16.20 -21.92 5.55
N ALA A 221 15.10 -22.53 5.95
CA ALA A 221 14.96 -23.97 5.94
C ALA A 221 15.00 -24.54 4.50
N SER A 222 14.46 -23.83 3.51
CA SER A 222 14.53 -24.23 2.09
C SER A 222 15.92 -24.14 1.49
N LYS A 223 16.81 -23.31 2.05
CA LYS A 223 18.24 -23.29 1.65
C LYS A 223 19.02 -24.50 2.18
N LEU A 224 18.58 -25.09 3.29
CA LEU A 224 19.23 -26.21 3.97
C LEU A 224 18.61 -27.56 3.64
N LEU A 225 17.30 -27.57 3.34
CA LEU A 225 16.52 -28.78 3.09
C LEU A 225 16.18 -28.90 1.60
N THR A 226 16.16 -30.13 1.11
CA THR A 226 15.59 -30.41 -0.22
C THR A 226 14.07 -30.18 -0.18
N PRO A 227 13.40 -29.97 -1.33
CA PRO A 227 11.95 -29.80 -1.37
C PRO A 227 11.18 -30.90 -0.65
N ARG A 228 11.65 -32.15 -0.77
CA ARG A 228 11.03 -33.31 -0.12
C ARG A 228 11.29 -33.37 1.38
N GLU A 229 12.50 -33.02 1.84
CA GLU A 229 12.81 -32.87 3.25
C GLU A 229 12.00 -31.73 3.90
N LEU A 230 11.81 -30.62 3.17
CA LEU A 230 11.01 -29.49 3.66
C LEU A 230 9.53 -29.87 3.81
N HIS A 231 8.98 -30.62 2.88
CA HIS A 231 7.59 -31.10 2.96
C HIS A 231 7.39 -32.04 4.17
N VAL A 232 8.28 -33.00 4.35
CA VAL A 232 8.28 -33.90 5.52
C VAL A 232 8.44 -33.09 6.83
N ALA A 233 9.36 -32.12 6.87
CA ALA A 233 9.58 -31.25 8.03
C ALA A 233 8.31 -30.46 8.42
N ARG A 234 7.60 -29.91 7.45
CA ARG A 234 6.34 -29.18 7.64
C ARG A 234 5.24 -30.08 8.20
N SER A 235 5.07 -31.28 7.66
CA SER A 235 4.09 -32.25 8.11
C SER A 235 4.38 -32.70 9.57
N LEU A 236 5.63 -32.98 9.88
CA LEU A 236 6.06 -33.29 11.22
C LEU A 236 5.84 -32.14 12.20
N ALA A 237 6.13 -30.90 11.83
CA ALA A 237 5.93 -29.72 12.67
C ALA A 237 4.45 -29.46 12.99
N LYS A 238 3.55 -29.77 12.07
CA LYS A 238 2.09 -29.69 12.25
C LYS A 238 1.50 -30.79 13.16
N GLY A 239 2.32 -31.68 13.69
CA GLY A 239 1.85 -32.73 14.57
C GLY A 239 1.45 -34.04 13.88
N VAL A 240 1.57 -34.15 12.54
CA VAL A 240 1.24 -35.34 11.76
C VAL A 240 2.20 -36.49 12.14
N THR A 241 1.71 -37.69 12.45
CA THR A 241 2.56 -38.83 12.83
C THR A 241 3.43 -39.34 11.70
N THR A 242 4.54 -40.00 12.04
CA THR A 242 5.46 -40.59 11.03
C THR A 242 4.71 -41.58 10.08
N ALA A 243 3.72 -42.31 10.60
CA ALA A 243 2.93 -43.23 9.80
C ALA A 243 2.01 -42.52 8.83
N GLU A 244 1.37 -41.43 9.26
CA GLU A 244 0.51 -40.60 8.40
C GLU A 244 1.32 -39.87 7.34
N VAL A 245 2.51 -39.35 7.70
CA VAL A 245 3.42 -38.76 6.70
C VAL A 245 3.86 -39.80 5.68
N ALA A 246 4.18 -41.01 6.12
CA ALA A 246 4.57 -42.11 5.24
C ALA A 246 3.45 -42.46 4.25
N LYS A 247 2.22 -42.53 4.74
CA LYS A 247 1.02 -42.81 3.91
C LYS A 247 0.74 -41.67 2.92
N GLY A 248 0.84 -40.42 3.36
CA GLY A 248 0.56 -39.24 2.51
C GLY A 248 1.62 -39.00 1.43
N GLU A 249 2.85 -39.41 1.67
CA GLU A 249 3.99 -39.24 0.74
C GLU A 249 4.33 -40.49 -0.06
N GLU A 250 3.55 -41.56 0.08
CA GLU A 250 3.82 -42.88 -0.54
C GLU A 250 5.23 -43.41 -0.21
N LEU A 251 5.65 -43.20 1.04
CA LEU A 251 6.93 -43.62 1.58
C LEU A 251 6.79 -44.76 2.59
N SER A 252 7.86 -45.49 2.86
CA SER A 252 7.91 -46.38 4.01
C SER A 252 8.06 -45.55 5.33
N PRO A 253 7.52 -46.04 6.46
CA PRO A 253 7.76 -45.40 7.76
C PRO A 253 9.25 -45.28 8.09
N HIS A 254 10.05 -46.25 7.69
CA HIS A 254 11.52 -46.25 7.85
C HIS A 254 12.16 -45.08 7.07
N THR A 255 11.70 -44.84 5.83
CA THR A 255 12.18 -43.73 5.00
C THR A 255 11.87 -42.37 5.64
N VAL A 256 10.70 -42.21 6.23
CA VAL A 256 10.33 -40.99 6.94
C VAL A 256 11.18 -40.75 8.18
N VAL A 257 11.55 -41.84 8.90
CA VAL A 257 12.49 -41.74 10.05
C VAL A 257 13.85 -41.27 9.56
N GLU A 258 14.37 -41.79 8.46
CA GLU A 258 15.65 -41.35 7.89
C GLU A 258 15.60 -39.87 7.43
N TYR A 259 14.51 -39.44 6.79
CA TYR A 259 14.28 -38.01 6.50
C TYR A 259 14.29 -37.17 7.78
N THR A 260 13.60 -37.62 8.83
CA THR A 260 13.54 -36.91 10.12
C THR A 260 14.94 -36.73 10.72
N ARG A 261 15.78 -37.76 10.71
CA ARG A 261 17.16 -37.68 11.20
C ARG A 261 18.00 -36.68 10.41
N ARG A 262 17.88 -36.68 9.07
CA ARG A 262 18.58 -35.74 8.18
C ARG A 262 18.11 -34.30 8.42
N ILE A 263 16.81 -34.07 8.51
CA ILE A 263 16.20 -32.79 8.79
C ILE A 263 16.70 -32.25 10.13
N TYR A 264 16.66 -33.06 11.19
CA TYR A 264 17.12 -32.66 12.51
C TYR A 264 18.60 -32.26 12.51
N ARG A 265 19.44 -33.02 11.82
CA ARG A 265 20.86 -32.70 11.67
C ARG A 265 21.09 -31.40 10.91
N LYS A 266 20.41 -31.21 9.80
CA LYS A 266 20.56 -30.01 8.94
C LYS A 266 20.08 -28.74 9.63
N LEU A 267 19.00 -28.81 10.42
CA LEU A 267 18.43 -27.67 11.14
C LEU A 267 18.98 -27.49 12.55
N GLY A 268 19.85 -28.40 13.02
CA GLY A 268 20.44 -28.34 14.38
C GLY A 268 19.41 -28.54 15.49
N VAL A 269 18.32 -29.29 15.26
CA VAL A 269 17.26 -29.54 16.24
C VAL A 269 17.32 -30.99 16.73
N LYS A 270 16.84 -31.22 17.98
CA LYS A 270 16.88 -32.54 18.63
C LYS A 270 15.49 -33.11 18.91
N SER A 271 14.44 -32.36 18.72
CA SER A 271 13.07 -32.79 18.97
C SER A 271 12.08 -32.17 17.99
N ARG A 272 10.89 -32.78 17.94
CA ARG A 272 9.78 -32.29 17.12
C ARG A 272 9.29 -30.89 17.54
N ALA A 273 9.28 -30.64 18.85
CA ALA A 273 8.96 -29.32 19.38
C ALA A 273 9.98 -28.26 18.96
N GLN A 274 11.30 -28.63 18.96
CA GLN A 274 12.35 -27.76 18.47
C GLN A 274 12.26 -27.57 16.94
N LEU A 275 11.88 -28.61 16.18
CA LEU A 275 11.63 -28.50 14.74
C LEU A 275 10.49 -27.49 14.46
N ALA A 276 9.36 -27.65 15.17
CA ALA A 276 8.22 -26.71 15.04
C ALA A 276 8.64 -25.28 15.41
N ALA A 277 9.34 -25.10 16.53
CA ALA A 277 9.85 -23.81 16.94
C ALA A 277 10.87 -23.22 15.97
N ARG A 278 11.75 -24.04 15.36
CA ARG A 278 12.75 -23.61 14.38
C ARG A 278 12.10 -23.20 13.06
N LEU A 279 11.10 -23.96 12.60
CA LEU A 279 10.32 -23.61 11.42
C LEU A 279 9.39 -22.41 11.66
N ALA A 280 9.01 -22.14 12.90
CA ALA A 280 8.24 -20.97 13.29
C ALA A 280 9.10 -19.70 13.51
N ARG A 281 10.41 -19.84 13.71
CA ARG A 281 11.36 -18.73 13.94
C ARG A 281 12.24 -18.40 12.73
N ALA A 282 12.27 -19.27 11.75
CA ALA A 282 13.01 -19.08 10.50
C ALA A 282 12.14 -18.40 9.45
#